data_b410dab305b458eca99e4aef8719b27f
#
_entry.id   b410dab305b458eca99e4aef8719b27f
#
_cell.length_a   1.000
_cell.length_b   1.000
_cell.length_c   1.000
_cell.angle_alpha   90.00
_cell.angle_beta   90.00
_cell.angle_gamma   90.00
#
_symmetry.space_group_name_H-M   'P 1'
#
loop_
_entity.id
_entity.type
_entity.pdbx_description
1 polymer ?
#
loop_
_entity_poly.entity_id
_entity_poly.type
_entity_poly.pdbx_seq_one_letter_code
_entity_poly.pdbx_strand_id
1 'polypeptide(L)'
;MGRIEVFGIPGLPEIAAGDDLATQIVAAAADSGTPLTDRDVVVITSKVVSKAEGRAVELAAVEPSTFAASWATRWDKDPRVVEVVLREAKRIIRQIGPVLITETHHGFCCANSGVDQSSSGAHDRVLVLPEDSDASARRFRRRFADLGVDVAVIVSDTFGRPWREGQTDVAIGIAGLHPLHSYIGQHDPHGHEFRVQEICVADELTAAAELVKGNTSRVPVAVIRGYEWSTDDEATMAPVLRDSERDLFR
;
A
#
# COMPACT_ATOMS: atom_id res chain seq x y z
N MET A 1 -28.46 -0.86 -9.95
CA MET A 1 -27.08 -1.36 -9.98
C MET A 1 -26.16 -0.16 -10.03
N GLY A 2 -25.28 -0.03 -9.05
CA GLY A 2 -24.29 1.04 -9.03
C GLY A 2 -23.29 0.85 -10.16
N ARG A 3 -22.81 1.94 -10.75
CA ARG A 3 -21.70 1.97 -11.68
C ARG A 3 -20.45 2.38 -10.89
N ILE A 4 -19.36 1.61 -11.03
CA ILE A 4 -18.06 1.98 -10.49
C ILE A 4 -17.17 2.39 -11.66
N GLU A 5 -16.51 3.54 -11.51
CA GLU A 5 -15.48 4.01 -12.43
C GLU A 5 -14.13 4.00 -11.75
N VAL A 6 -13.10 3.57 -12.47
CA VAL A 6 -11.72 3.57 -12.00
C VAL A 6 -10.88 4.35 -13.00
N PHE A 7 -10.16 5.37 -12.55
CA PHE A 7 -9.30 6.17 -13.40
C PHE A 7 -8.04 6.65 -12.67
N GLY A 8 -6.95 6.75 -13.39
CA GLY A 8 -5.69 7.26 -12.88
C GLY A 8 -5.60 8.76 -12.93
N ILE A 9 -4.81 9.38 -12.04
CA ILE A 9 -4.50 10.80 -12.04
C ILE A 9 -3.12 11.00 -12.66
N PRO A 10 -3.02 11.41 -13.93
CA PRO A 10 -1.76 11.69 -14.59
C PRO A 10 -1.20 13.07 -14.20
N GLY A 11 0.03 13.35 -14.58
CA GLY A 11 0.60 14.71 -14.49
C GLY A 11 1.18 15.08 -13.14
N LEU A 12 1.23 14.16 -12.16
CA LEU A 12 1.92 14.42 -10.91
C LEU A 12 3.42 14.63 -11.17
N PRO A 13 4.05 15.64 -10.55
CA PRO A 13 5.48 15.87 -10.65
C PRO A 13 6.27 14.75 -9.98
N GLU A 14 7.61 14.78 -10.10
CA GLU A 14 8.46 13.93 -9.25
C GLU A 14 8.32 14.38 -7.80
N ILE A 15 7.98 13.44 -6.93
CA ILE A 15 7.71 13.71 -5.51
C ILE A 15 9.01 13.74 -4.72
N ALA A 16 9.16 14.76 -3.89
CA ALA A 16 10.27 14.95 -2.98
C ALA A 16 9.81 14.96 -1.50
N ALA A 17 10.76 14.80 -0.60
CA ALA A 17 10.50 14.84 0.83
C ALA A 17 9.97 16.22 1.25
N GLY A 18 8.85 16.21 1.99
CA GLY A 18 8.16 17.42 2.45
C GLY A 18 7.12 17.97 1.50
N ASP A 19 6.92 17.37 0.33
CA ASP A 19 5.88 17.80 -0.61
C ASP A 19 4.46 17.63 -0.03
N ASP A 20 3.58 18.60 -0.29
CA ASP A 20 2.14 18.50 -0.03
C ASP A 20 1.48 17.67 -1.16
N LEU A 21 1.65 16.36 -1.08
CA LEU A 21 1.15 15.43 -2.09
C LEU A 21 -0.37 15.52 -2.30
N ALA A 22 -1.14 15.79 -1.23
CA ALA A 22 -2.60 15.92 -1.37
C ALA A 22 -2.98 17.13 -2.24
N THR A 23 -2.33 18.28 -2.04
CA THR A 23 -2.54 19.47 -2.89
C THR A 23 -2.14 19.19 -4.33
N GLN A 24 -1.03 18.48 -4.57
CA GLN A 24 -0.60 18.11 -5.91
C GLN A 24 -1.59 17.15 -6.59
N ILE A 25 -2.16 16.19 -5.85
CA ILE A 25 -3.19 15.26 -6.36
C ILE A 25 -4.45 16.02 -6.77
N VAL A 26 -4.96 16.95 -5.93
CA VAL A 26 -6.15 17.74 -6.24
C VAL A 26 -5.93 18.59 -7.51
N ALA A 27 -4.77 19.23 -7.61
CA ALA A 27 -4.43 20.03 -8.79
C ALA A 27 -4.34 19.16 -10.06
N ALA A 28 -3.61 18.04 -10.01
CA ALA A 28 -3.47 17.12 -11.14
C ALA A 28 -4.81 16.51 -11.58
N ALA A 29 -5.69 16.18 -10.63
CA ALA A 29 -7.04 15.69 -10.92
C ALA A 29 -7.88 16.75 -11.66
N ALA A 30 -7.82 18.00 -11.22
CA ALA A 30 -8.50 19.12 -11.90
C ALA A 30 -7.95 19.35 -13.32
N ASP A 31 -6.62 19.38 -13.46
CA ASP A 31 -5.93 19.61 -14.74
C ASP A 31 -6.20 18.49 -15.77
N SER A 32 -6.38 17.25 -15.29
CA SER A 32 -6.75 16.12 -16.14
C SER A 32 -8.24 16.05 -16.51
N GLY A 33 -9.05 17.01 -16.03
CA GLY A 33 -10.50 17.05 -16.28
C GLY A 33 -11.31 16.04 -15.45
N THR A 34 -10.71 15.46 -14.44
CA THR A 34 -11.35 14.49 -13.52
C THR A 34 -11.21 14.94 -12.05
N PRO A 35 -11.71 16.14 -11.69
CA PRO A 35 -11.57 16.64 -10.33
C PRO A 35 -12.14 15.65 -9.31
N LEU A 36 -11.52 15.60 -8.14
CA LEU A 36 -12.02 14.79 -7.03
C LEU A 36 -13.40 15.29 -6.60
N THR A 37 -14.25 14.36 -6.21
CA THR A 37 -15.60 14.64 -5.70
C THR A 37 -15.78 13.92 -4.37
N ASP A 38 -16.73 14.40 -3.57
CA ASP A 38 -17.10 13.73 -2.33
C ASP A 38 -17.47 12.27 -2.59
N ARG A 39 -17.12 11.41 -1.67
CA ARG A 39 -17.33 9.96 -1.72
C ARG A 39 -16.45 9.21 -2.72
N ASP A 40 -15.48 9.85 -3.36
CA ASP A 40 -14.42 9.14 -4.08
C ASP A 40 -13.55 8.33 -3.10
N VAL A 41 -12.96 7.23 -3.59
CA VAL A 41 -11.88 6.53 -2.89
C VAL A 41 -10.58 6.82 -3.64
N VAL A 42 -9.64 7.47 -2.96
CA VAL A 42 -8.33 7.83 -3.53
C VAL A 42 -7.31 6.77 -3.12
N VAL A 43 -6.75 6.06 -4.10
CA VAL A 43 -5.72 5.03 -3.89
C VAL A 43 -4.36 5.60 -4.28
N ILE A 44 -3.45 5.70 -3.31
CA ILE A 44 -2.12 6.28 -3.45
C ILE A 44 -1.07 5.19 -3.27
N THR A 45 -0.14 5.03 -4.23
CA THR A 45 0.93 4.04 -4.08
C THR A 45 1.90 4.43 -2.96
N SER A 46 2.32 3.46 -2.17
CA SER A 46 3.29 3.61 -1.07
C SER A 46 4.55 4.37 -1.47
N LYS A 47 5.02 4.18 -2.69
CA LYS A 47 6.26 4.81 -3.21
C LYS A 47 6.23 6.33 -3.15
N VAL A 48 5.15 6.97 -3.58
CA VAL A 48 5.06 8.44 -3.53
C VAL A 48 4.78 8.93 -2.12
N VAL A 49 4.06 8.15 -1.30
CA VAL A 49 3.89 8.44 0.13
C VAL A 49 5.25 8.41 0.83
N SER A 50 6.02 7.34 0.64
CA SER A 50 7.37 7.18 1.20
C SER A 50 8.32 8.30 0.77
N LYS A 51 8.26 8.73 -0.51
CA LYS A 51 9.05 9.87 -1.00
C LYS A 51 8.66 11.16 -0.27
N ALA A 52 7.36 11.48 -0.20
CA ALA A 52 6.87 12.68 0.46
C ALA A 52 7.21 12.70 1.96
N GLU A 53 7.25 11.54 2.60
CA GLU A 53 7.60 11.38 4.03
C GLU A 53 9.10 11.23 4.28
N GLY A 54 9.95 11.31 3.24
CA GLY A 54 11.40 11.23 3.38
C GLY A 54 11.90 9.84 3.80
N ARG A 55 11.18 8.77 3.43
CA ARG A 55 11.51 7.37 3.75
C ARG A 55 12.55 6.77 2.80
N ALA A 56 13.36 7.59 2.16
CA ALA A 56 14.52 7.15 1.38
C ALA A 56 15.72 6.91 2.30
N VAL A 57 16.36 5.75 2.17
CA VAL A 57 17.55 5.38 2.93
C VAL A 57 18.77 5.49 2.03
N GLU A 58 19.76 6.33 2.44
CA GLU A 58 21.06 6.45 1.79
C GLU A 58 21.92 5.22 2.11
N LEU A 59 22.22 4.40 1.12
CA LEU A 59 22.98 3.17 1.32
C LEU A 59 24.43 3.44 1.77
N ALA A 60 24.99 4.61 1.44
CA ALA A 60 26.31 5.01 1.93
C ALA A 60 26.40 5.14 3.46
N ALA A 61 25.28 5.36 4.14
CA ALA A 61 25.19 5.44 5.60
C ALA A 61 24.84 4.11 6.27
N VAL A 62 24.68 3.03 5.50
CA VAL A 62 24.29 1.72 6.02
C VAL A 62 25.51 0.85 6.26
N GLU A 63 25.73 0.44 7.51
CA GLU A 63 26.73 -0.57 7.89
C GLU A 63 26.04 -1.94 7.93
N PRO A 64 26.44 -2.88 7.05
CA PRO A 64 25.85 -4.21 7.02
C PRO A 64 26.29 -5.05 8.22
N SER A 65 25.35 -5.76 8.84
CA SER A 65 25.62 -6.81 9.81
C SER A 65 26.37 -8.00 9.19
N THR A 66 26.99 -8.83 10.03
CA THR A 66 27.66 -10.06 9.56
C THR A 66 26.70 -10.99 8.81
N PHE A 67 25.44 -11.04 9.24
CA PHE A 67 24.41 -11.83 8.55
C PHE A 67 24.14 -11.24 7.16
N ALA A 68 23.89 -9.93 7.05
CA ALA A 68 23.64 -9.25 5.77
C ALA A 68 24.82 -9.44 4.80
N ALA A 69 26.06 -9.29 5.27
CA ALA A 69 27.26 -9.47 4.45
C ALA A 69 27.40 -10.92 3.94
N SER A 70 27.23 -11.91 4.83
CA SER A 70 27.32 -13.33 4.45
C SER A 70 26.22 -13.75 3.49
N TRP A 71 24.98 -13.29 3.72
CA TRP A 71 23.85 -13.58 2.88
C TRP A 71 24.00 -12.95 1.49
N ALA A 72 24.40 -11.67 1.44
CA ALA A 72 24.63 -10.94 0.22
C ALA A 72 25.71 -11.57 -0.66
N THR A 73 26.84 -12.00 -0.06
CA THR A 73 27.90 -12.73 -0.77
C THR A 73 27.36 -14.03 -1.39
N ARG A 74 26.52 -14.78 -0.68
CA ARG A 74 25.96 -16.04 -1.19
C ARG A 74 25.06 -15.84 -2.40
N TRP A 75 24.33 -14.72 -2.48
CA TRP A 75 23.27 -14.51 -3.47
C TRP A 75 23.54 -13.36 -4.43
N ASP A 76 24.78 -12.84 -4.45
CA ASP A 76 25.20 -11.72 -5.30
C ASP A 76 24.26 -10.51 -5.15
N LYS A 77 24.12 -10.05 -3.91
CA LYS A 77 23.29 -8.89 -3.54
C LYS A 77 24.12 -7.81 -2.89
N ASP A 78 23.62 -6.58 -2.85
CA ASP A 78 24.23 -5.51 -2.06
C ASP A 78 23.94 -5.75 -0.56
N PRO A 79 25.00 -5.93 0.27
CA PRO A 79 24.81 -6.19 1.70
C PRO A 79 24.11 -5.04 2.44
N ARG A 80 24.23 -3.80 1.95
CA ARG A 80 23.57 -2.63 2.53
C ARG A 80 22.05 -2.71 2.34
N VAL A 81 21.61 -3.14 1.16
CA VAL A 81 20.19 -3.36 0.88
C VAL A 81 19.62 -4.48 1.75
N VAL A 82 20.37 -5.58 1.87
CA VAL A 82 19.96 -6.70 2.76
C VAL A 82 19.81 -6.21 4.20
N GLU A 83 20.75 -5.37 4.67
CA GLU A 83 20.67 -4.79 6.01
C GLU A 83 19.42 -3.92 6.19
N VAL A 84 19.05 -3.09 5.19
CA VAL A 84 17.81 -2.31 5.25
C VAL A 84 16.59 -3.24 5.33
N VAL A 85 16.55 -4.30 4.51
CA VAL A 85 15.48 -5.31 4.57
C VAL A 85 15.33 -5.90 5.98
N LEU A 86 16.46 -6.20 6.63
CA LEU A 86 16.45 -6.74 7.99
C LEU A 86 15.99 -5.73 9.04
N ARG A 87 16.34 -4.46 8.89
CA ARG A 87 15.89 -3.36 9.78
C ARG A 87 14.39 -3.11 9.68
N GLU A 88 13.82 -3.23 8.48
CA GLU A 88 12.37 -3.09 8.23
C GLU A 88 11.58 -4.38 8.55
N ALA A 89 12.27 -5.49 8.84
CA ALA A 89 11.66 -6.76 9.19
C ALA A 89 11.51 -6.91 10.71
N LYS A 90 10.31 -7.24 11.17
CA LYS A 90 10.08 -7.77 12.51
C LYS A 90 10.66 -9.16 12.67
N ARG A 91 10.55 -9.99 11.63
CA ARG A 91 11.16 -11.33 11.54
C ARG A 91 11.23 -11.83 10.11
N ILE A 92 12.14 -12.77 9.85
CA ILE A 92 12.18 -13.55 8.61
C ILE A 92 11.23 -14.74 8.78
N ILE A 93 10.25 -14.87 7.86
CA ILE A 93 9.31 -16.00 7.83
C ILE A 93 9.91 -17.14 7.02
N ARG A 94 10.48 -16.83 5.84
CA ARG A 94 11.05 -17.84 4.96
C ARG A 94 12.15 -17.23 4.07
N GLN A 95 13.14 -18.05 3.76
CA GLN A 95 14.14 -17.76 2.74
C GLN A 95 13.98 -18.73 1.57
N ILE A 96 13.91 -18.20 0.34
CA ILE A 96 13.88 -19.01 -0.86
C ILE A 96 14.86 -18.41 -1.87
N GLY A 97 16.01 -19.08 -2.04
CA GLY A 97 17.06 -18.52 -2.89
C GLY A 97 17.46 -17.11 -2.42
N PRO A 98 17.50 -16.12 -3.34
CA PRO A 98 17.85 -14.74 -3.01
C PRO A 98 16.70 -13.90 -2.46
N VAL A 99 15.56 -14.48 -2.12
CA VAL A 99 14.37 -13.77 -1.63
C VAL A 99 14.17 -14.06 -0.15
N LEU A 100 14.01 -13.00 0.64
CA LEU A 100 13.58 -13.05 2.03
C LEU A 100 12.10 -12.73 2.10
N ILE A 101 11.29 -13.69 2.56
CA ILE A 101 9.91 -13.41 2.93
C ILE A 101 9.93 -13.00 4.40
N THR A 102 9.49 -11.81 4.66
CA THR A 102 9.56 -11.17 5.98
C THR A 102 8.18 -10.74 6.46
N GLU A 103 8.01 -10.68 7.76
CA GLU A 103 6.95 -9.91 8.39
C GLU A 103 7.52 -8.53 8.72
N THR A 104 6.89 -7.47 8.20
CA THR A 104 7.26 -6.09 8.49
C THR A 104 6.85 -5.68 9.90
N HIS A 105 7.33 -4.55 10.40
CA HIS A 105 6.87 -3.99 11.68
C HIS A 105 5.37 -3.66 11.68
N HIS A 106 4.78 -3.41 10.52
CA HIS A 106 3.33 -3.21 10.32
C HIS A 106 2.52 -4.52 10.42
N GLY A 107 3.19 -5.70 10.33
CA GLY A 107 2.54 -7.01 10.32
C GLY A 107 2.28 -7.59 8.91
N PHE A 108 2.65 -6.89 7.84
CA PHE A 108 2.52 -7.42 6.47
C PHE A 108 3.58 -8.48 6.18
N CYS A 109 3.17 -9.56 5.51
CA CYS A 109 4.07 -10.60 5.04
C CYS A 109 4.37 -10.41 3.56
N CYS A 110 5.57 -9.96 3.24
CA CYS A 110 5.97 -9.66 1.87
C CYS A 110 7.44 -9.99 1.59
N ALA A 111 7.83 -9.92 0.33
CA ALA A 111 9.22 -10.10 -0.06
C ALA A 111 10.04 -8.86 0.32
N ASN A 112 11.21 -9.11 0.92
CA ASN A 112 12.22 -8.10 1.23
C ASN A 112 11.66 -6.88 2.00
N SER A 113 10.71 -7.09 2.89
CA SER A 113 10.07 -6.05 3.73
C SER A 113 9.48 -4.87 2.94
N GLY A 114 9.13 -5.06 1.66
CA GLY A 114 8.66 -3.96 0.80
C GLY A 114 9.75 -2.95 0.42
N VAL A 115 11.03 -3.25 0.65
CA VAL A 115 12.14 -2.36 0.27
C VAL A 115 12.25 -2.29 -1.25
N ASP A 116 12.15 -1.10 -1.81
CA ASP A 116 12.20 -0.83 -3.25
C ASP A 116 13.49 -0.13 -3.66
N GLN A 117 14.23 -0.76 -4.57
CA GLN A 117 15.44 -0.19 -5.19
C GLN A 117 15.13 0.59 -6.47
N SER A 118 14.03 0.26 -7.17
CA SER A 118 13.78 0.73 -8.53
C SER A 118 13.32 2.19 -8.61
N SER A 119 12.67 2.69 -7.57
CA SER A 119 12.00 4.00 -7.57
C SER A 119 12.72 5.07 -6.75
N SER A 120 13.93 4.78 -6.27
CA SER A 120 14.70 5.69 -5.42
C SER A 120 15.29 6.90 -6.15
N GLY A 121 15.29 6.88 -7.49
CA GLY A 121 15.85 7.95 -8.32
C GLY A 121 17.39 8.02 -8.35
N ALA A 122 18.08 7.20 -7.57
CA ALA A 122 19.55 7.11 -7.52
C ALA A 122 19.97 5.67 -7.22
N HIS A 123 21.13 5.25 -7.74
CA HIS A 123 21.65 3.89 -7.54
C HIS A 123 22.07 3.57 -6.10
N ASP A 124 22.23 4.59 -5.25
CA ASP A 124 22.73 4.44 -3.88
C ASP A 124 21.67 4.74 -2.82
N ARG A 125 20.38 4.59 -3.18
CA ARG A 125 19.22 4.77 -2.31
C ARG A 125 18.24 3.64 -2.45
N VAL A 126 17.47 3.39 -1.39
CA VAL A 126 16.27 2.53 -1.42
C VAL A 126 15.11 3.25 -0.74
N LEU A 127 13.89 2.92 -1.16
CA LEU A 127 12.69 3.37 -0.47
C LEU A 127 12.21 2.25 0.46
N VAL A 128 11.81 2.63 1.66
CA VAL A 128 11.12 1.75 2.61
C VAL A 128 9.66 2.19 2.75
N LEU A 129 8.81 1.32 3.27
CA LEU A 129 7.39 1.64 3.46
C LEU A 129 7.21 2.85 4.40
N PRO A 130 6.07 3.58 4.31
CA PRO A 130 5.72 4.59 5.31
C PRO A 130 5.81 4.00 6.71
N GLU A 131 6.20 4.77 7.71
CA GLU A 131 6.37 4.28 9.08
C GLU A 131 5.05 3.77 9.69
N ASP A 132 3.95 4.48 9.43
CA ASP A 132 2.57 4.11 9.76
C ASP A 132 1.67 4.49 8.57
N SER A 133 1.35 3.51 7.72
CA SER A 133 0.57 3.74 6.51
C SER A 133 -0.88 4.17 6.80
N ASP A 134 -1.47 3.73 7.92
CA ASP A 134 -2.79 4.18 8.36
C ASP A 134 -2.74 5.66 8.80
N ALA A 135 -1.70 6.06 9.56
CA ALA A 135 -1.50 7.46 9.91
C ALA A 135 -1.27 8.33 8.67
N SER A 136 -0.55 7.83 7.67
CA SER A 136 -0.38 8.50 6.38
C SER A 136 -1.72 8.69 5.67
N ALA A 137 -2.54 7.64 5.56
CA ALA A 137 -3.87 7.72 4.96
C ALA A 137 -4.76 8.73 5.70
N ARG A 138 -4.74 8.74 7.05
CA ARG A 138 -5.47 9.73 7.86
C ARG A 138 -4.99 11.16 7.63
N ARG A 139 -3.68 11.39 7.45
CA ARG A 139 -3.14 12.73 7.12
C ARG A 139 -3.63 13.20 5.75
N PHE A 140 -3.61 12.32 4.75
CA PHE A 140 -4.13 12.64 3.42
C PHE A 140 -5.63 12.93 3.46
N ARG A 141 -6.43 12.10 4.14
CA ARG A 141 -7.87 12.32 4.24
C ARG A 141 -8.19 13.67 4.88
N ARG A 142 -7.52 14.03 5.99
CA ARG A 142 -7.67 15.37 6.60
C ARG A 142 -7.28 16.47 5.64
N ARG A 143 -6.16 16.31 4.91
CA ARG A 143 -5.71 17.33 3.97
C ARG A 143 -6.67 17.50 2.79
N PHE A 144 -7.26 16.43 2.28
CA PHE A 144 -8.31 16.52 1.26
C PHE A 144 -9.55 17.23 1.80
N ALA A 145 -9.98 16.97 3.03
CA ALA A 145 -11.08 17.69 3.68
C ALA A 145 -10.77 19.20 3.82
N ASP A 146 -9.55 19.59 4.20
CA ASP A 146 -9.11 20.98 4.23
C ASP A 146 -9.16 21.64 2.83
N LEU A 147 -8.97 20.86 1.78
CA LEU A 147 -9.09 21.29 0.38
C LEU A 147 -10.53 21.23 -0.16
N GLY A 148 -11.51 20.88 0.69
CA GLY A 148 -12.94 20.92 0.39
C GLY A 148 -13.50 19.64 -0.24
N VAL A 149 -12.84 18.47 -0.08
CA VAL A 149 -13.30 17.19 -0.64
C VAL A 149 -13.31 16.10 0.43
N ASP A 150 -14.47 15.49 0.67
CA ASP A 150 -14.62 14.36 1.61
C ASP A 150 -14.45 13.01 0.88
N VAL A 151 -13.27 12.43 0.99
CA VAL A 151 -12.88 11.18 0.32
C VAL A 151 -12.40 10.13 1.32
N ALA A 152 -12.48 8.87 0.95
CA ALA A 152 -11.70 7.83 1.62
C ALA A 152 -10.32 7.72 0.96
N VAL A 153 -9.32 7.29 1.73
CA VAL A 153 -7.94 7.16 1.26
C VAL A 153 -7.42 5.76 1.55
N ILE A 154 -6.78 5.14 0.56
CA ILE A 154 -6.06 3.89 0.71
C ILE A 154 -4.62 4.10 0.24
N VAL A 155 -3.65 3.66 1.03
CA VAL A 155 -2.25 3.52 0.63
C VAL A 155 -2.05 2.09 0.16
N SER A 156 -1.55 1.90 -1.06
CA SER A 156 -1.36 0.57 -1.67
C SER A 156 0.10 0.25 -1.91
N ASP A 157 0.41 -1.05 -1.89
CA ASP A 157 1.70 -1.57 -2.37
C ASP A 157 1.50 -2.87 -3.14
N THR A 158 2.49 -3.28 -3.95
CA THR A 158 2.41 -4.44 -4.82
C THR A 158 3.09 -5.64 -4.19
N PHE A 159 2.32 -6.67 -3.80
CA PHE A 159 2.86 -7.87 -3.15
C PHE A 159 2.69 -9.13 -4.01
N GLY A 160 3.65 -10.05 -3.86
CA GLY A 160 3.49 -11.43 -4.29
C GLY A 160 2.45 -12.16 -3.44
N ARG A 161 1.89 -13.23 -3.97
CA ARG A 161 0.85 -14.03 -3.29
C ARG A 161 1.28 -15.49 -3.14
N PRO A 162 0.99 -16.14 -2.00
CA PRO A 162 1.15 -17.58 -1.89
C PRO A 162 0.31 -18.32 -2.93
N TRP A 163 0.89 -19.39 -3.52
CA TRP A 163 0.23 -20.34 -4.46
C TRP A 163 -0.35 -19.75 -5.74
N ARG A 164 -0.04 -18.51 -6.06
CA ARG A 164 -0.47 -17.89 -7.34
C ARG A 164 0.67 -17.11 -7.94
N GLU A 165 0.86 -17.26 -9.24
CA GLU A 165 1.75 -16.42 -10.01
C GLU A 165 1.16 -15.02 -10.19
N GLY A 166 2.06 -14.04 -10.40
CA GLY A 166 1.72 -12.64 -10.53
C GLY A 166 1.55 -11.94 -9.16
N GLN A 167 1.90 -10.69 -9.15
CA GLN A 167 1.70 -9.78 -8.03
C GLN A 167 0.32 -9.13 -8.11
N THR A 168 -0.14 -8.55 -7.04
CA THR A 168 -1.33 -7.71 -6.99
C THR A 168 -1.11 -6.57 -6.00
N ASP A 169 -1.76 -5.44 -6.22
CA ASP A 169 -1.80 -4.40 -5.21
C ASP A 169 -2.67 -4.85 -4.04
N VAL A 170 -2.23 -4.52 -2.86
CA VAL A 170 -2.94 -4.70 -1.59
C VAL A 170 -2.94 -3.39 -0.82
N ALA A 171 -3.95 -3.19 0.01
CA ALA A 171 -4.00 -2.07 0.92
C ALA A 171 -3.02 -2.28 2.07
N ILE A 172 -2.23 -1.26 2.38
CA ILE A 172 -1.32 -1.25 3.52
C ILE A 172 -1.62 -0.13 4.52
N GLY A 173 -2.51 0.80 4.16
CA GLY A 173 -3.01 1.87 5.02
C GLY A 173 -4.35 2.37 4.53
N ILE A 174 -5.24 2.75 5.44
CA ILE A 174 -6.61 3.13 5.12
C ILE A 174 -7.11 4.25 6.04
N ALA A 175 -8.00 5.10 5.51
CA ALA A 175 -8.74 6.09 6.29
C ALA A 175 -10.10 6.39 5.64
N GLY A 176 -11.12 6.50 6.47
CA GLY A 176 -12.45 6.95 6.06
C GLY A 176 -13.40 5.83 5.67
N LEU A 177 -12.92 4.62 5.35
CA LEU A 177 -13.78 3.46 5.09
C LEU A 177 -13.24 2.22 5.80
N HIS A 178 -14.14 1.33 6.26
CA HIS A 178 -13.76 0.07 6.87
C HIS A 178 -13.16 -0.89 5.84
N PRO A 179 -12.01 -1.58 6.10
CA PRO A 179 -11.34 -2.41 5.10
C PRO A 179 -12.08 -3.68 4.72
N LEU A 180 -12.96 -4.17 5.59
CA LEU A 180 -13.73 -5.40 5.39
C LEU A 180 -15.22 -5.09 5.21
N HIS A 181 -15.87 -5.81 4.32
CA HIS A 181 -17.32 -5.87 4.21
C HIS A 181 -17.82 -7.23 4.72
N SER A 182 -18.60 -7.21 5.80
CA SER A 182 -19.10 -8.43 6.43
C SER A 182 -20.51 -8.78 5.95
N TYR A 183 -20.69 -10.03 5.55
CA TYR A 183 -21.99 -10.62 5.24
C TYR A 183 -22.54 -11.47 6.39
N ILE A 184 -21.82 -11.53 7.51
CA ILE A 184 -22.21 -12.35 8.67
C ILE A 184 -23.60 -11.93 9.16
N GLY A 185 -24.51 -12.93 9.34
CA GLY A 185 -25.90 -12.72 9.71
C GLY A 185 -26.83 -12.35 8.57
N GLN A 186 -26.32 -12.09 7.35
CA GLN A 186 -27.14 -11.90 6.16
C GLN A 186 -27.49 -13.27 5.56
N HIS A 187 -28.52 -13.29 4.71
CA HIS A 187 -28.97 -14.50 4.04
C HIS A 187 -28.82 -14.38 2.53
N ASP A 188 -28.44 -15.48 1.90
CA ASP A 188 -28.46 -15.58 0.44
C ASP A 188 -29.90 -15.63 -0.11
N PRO A 189 -30.10 -15.55 -1.44
CA PRO A 189 -31.45 -15.66 -2.05
C PRO A 189 -32.20 -16.96 -1.77
N HIS A 190 -31.50 -17.98 -1.25
CA HIS A 190 -32.08 -19.28 -0.90
C HIS A 190 -32.31 -19.45 0.59
N GLY A 191 -32.03 -18.40 1.40
CA GLY A 191 -32.25 -18.40 2.84
C GLY A 191 -31.09 -18.97 3.66
N HIS A 192 -29.91 -19.23 3.07
CA HIS A 192 -28.72 -19.67 3.79
C HIS A 192 -28.07 -18.49 4.50
N GLU A 193 -27.87 -18.57 5.81
CA GLU A 193 -27.22 -17.56 6.63
C GLU A 193 -25.68 -17.62 6.47
N PHE A 194 -25.07 -16.47 6.14
CA PHE A 194 -23.61 -16.34 6.10
C PHE A 194 -23.03 -16.25 7.52
N ARG A 195 -22.14 -17.17 7.87
CA ARG A 195 -21.57 -17.27 9.23
C ARG A 195 -20.10 -16.77 9.32
N VAL A 196 -19.40 -16.72 8.20
CA VAL A 196 -17.95 -16.44 8.17
C VAL A 196 -17.52 -15.57 6.97
N GLN A 197 -18.46 -15.11 6.16
CA GLN A 197 -18.11 -14.44 4.91
C GLN A 197 -17.83 -12.96 5.14
N GLU A 198 -16.58 -12.58 4.95
CA GLU A 198 -16.09 -11.21 4.91
C GLU A 198 -15.22 -11.02 3.68
N ILE A 199 -15.36 -9.88 3.02
CA ILE A 199 -14.62 -9.51 1.82
C ILE A 199 -13.68 -8.36 2.18
N CYS A 200 -12.41 -8.48 1.83
CA CYS A 200 -11.43 -7.40 1.96
C CYS A 200 -11.64 -6.40 0.82
N VAL A 201 -12.58 -5.47 1.01
CA VAL A 201 -12.90 -4.46 -0.02
C VAL A 201 -11.73 -3.50 -0.24
N ALA A 202 -10.90 -3.27 0.76
CA ALA A 202 -9.70 -2.46 0.61
C ALA A 202 -8.75 -3.06 -0.45
N ASP A 203 -8.51 -4.39 -0.41
CA ASP A 203 -7.65 -5.06 -1.39
C ASP A 203 -8.31 -5.13 -2.78
N GLU A 204 -9.62 -5.34 -2.87
CA GLU A 204 -10.33 -5.32 -4.15
C GLU A 204 -10.26 -3.94 -4.83
N LEU A 205 -10.42 -2.86 -4.05
CA LEU A 205 -10.30 -1.50 -4.56
C LEU A 205 -8.86 -1.20 -5.01
N THR A 206 -7.84 -1.62 -4.26
CA THR A 206 -6.44 -1.41 -4.66
C THR A 206 -6.06 -2.22 -5.90
N ALA A 207 -6.51 -3.47 -6.00
CA ALA A 207 -6.28 -4.31 -7.17
C ALA A 207 -6.95 -3.72 -8.42
N ALA A 208 -8.15 -3.15 -8.29
CA ALA A 208 -8.81 -2.44 -9.38
C ALA A 208 -8.05 -1.16 -9.78
N ALA A 209 -7.55 -0.40 -8.79
CA ALA A 209 -6.77 0.81 -9.02
C ALA A 209 -5.46 0.55 -9.77
N GLU A 210 -4.80 -0.60 -9.54
CA GLU A 210 -3.56 -0.96 -10.23
C GLU A 210 -3.75 -1.09 -11.75
N LEU A 211 -4.91 -1.51 -12.21
CA LEU A 211 -5.20 -1.65 -13.64
C LEU A 211 -5.07 -0.33 -14.43
N VAL A 212 -5.20 0.82 -13.73
CA VAL A 212 -5.08 2.15 -14.34
C VAL A 212 -3.81 2.89 -13.92
N LYS A 213 -3.20 2.51 -12.80
CA LYS A 213 -1.90 3.04 -12.35
C LYS A 213 -0.76 2.47 -13.21
N GLY A 214 -0.62 1.16 -13.19
CA GLY A 214 0.48 0.44 -13.85
C GLY A 214 1.88 0.84 -13.36
N ASN A 215 2.88 0.00 -13.63
CA ASN A 215 4.24 0.20 -13.10
C ASN A 215 5.10 1.17 -13.93
N THR A 216 4.72 1.51 -15.15
CA THR A 216 5.54 2.32 -16.09
C THR A 216 4.85 3.60 -16.55
N SER A 217 3.57 3.79 -16.23
CA SER A 217 2.73 4.89 -16.71
C SER A 217 3.01 6.24 -16.01
N ARG A 218 3.75 6.25 -14.90
CA ARG A 218 3.92 7.42 -14.01
C ARG A 218 2.59 7.96 -13.46
N VAL A 219 1.65 7.06 -13.19
CA VAL A 219 0.35 7.38 -12.60
C VAL A 219 0.28 6.74 -11.20
N PRO A 220 0.82 7.39 -10.16
CA PRO A 220 0.92 6.77 -8.83
C PRO A 220 -0.37 6.85 -8.01
N VAL A 221 -1.40 7.51 -8.53
CA VAL A 221 -2.68 7.73 -7.86
C VAL A 221 -3.82 7.33 -8.78
N ALA A 222 -4.79 6.60 -8.24
CA ALA A 222 -6.04 6.30 -8.90
C ALA A 222 -7.23 6.69 -8.03
N VAL A 223 -8.36 6.93 -8.67
CA VAL A 223 -9.63 7.24 -8.03
C VAL A 223 -10.64 6.17 -8.40
N ILE A 224 -11.39 5.73 -7.40
CA ILE A 224 -12.55 4.85 -7.57
C ILE A 224 -13.78 5.64 -7.18
N ARG A 225 -14.67 5.83 -8.13
CA ARG A 225 -15.91 6.61 -8.02
C ARG A 225 -17.12 5.72 -8.15
N GLY A 226 -18.13 5.97 -7.32
CA GLY A 226 -19.39 5.23 -7.35
C GLY A 226 -19.40 3.93 -6.53
N TYR A 227 -18.32 3.61 -5.82
CA TYR A 227 -18.34 2.57 -4.79
C TYR A 227 -19.03 3.13 -3.54
N GLU A 228 -20.09 2.47 -3.09
CA GLU A 228 -20.80 2.88 -1.87
C GLU A 228 -20.12 2.30 -0.63
N TRP A 229 -19.73 3.16 0.30
CA TRP A 229 -19.07 2.80 1.54
C TRP A 229 -19.63 3.58 2.74
N SER A 230 -19.53 2.99 3.92
CA SER A 230 -19.87 3.63 5.19
C SER A 230 -18.62 4.30 5.76
N THR A 231 -18.76 5.53 6.26
CA THR A 231 -17.67 6.27 6.89
C THR A 231 -17.22 5.54 8.16
N ASP A 232 -15.91 5.37 8.29
CA ASP A 232 -15.24 4.84 9.48
C ASP A 232 -14.00 5.71 9.75
N ASP A 233 -14.10 6.63 10.70
CA ASP A 233 -13.03 7.57 11.03
C ASP A 233 -11.88 6.91 11.80
N GLU A 234 -12.14 5.75 12.42
CA GLU A 234 -11.15 4.95 13.16
C GLU A 234 -10.58 3.79 12.32
N ALA A 235 -10.88 3.77 11.02
CA ALA A 235 -10.42 2.71 10.11
C ALA A 235 -8.90 2.52 10.17
N THR A 236 -8.51 1.24 10.21
CA THR A 236 -7.12 0.78 10.11
C THR A 236 -7.03 -0.52 9.33
N MET A 237 -5.83 -0.90 8.89
CA MET A 237 -5.60 -2.21 8.26
C MET A 237 -5.49 -3.37 9.26
N ALA A 238 -5.48 -3.12 10.56
CA ALA A 238 -5.37 -4.16 11.59
C ALA A 238 -6.37 -5.32 11.44
N PRO A 239 -7.67 -5.10 11.11
CA PRO A 239 -8.63 -6.19 10.92
C PRO A 239 -8.30 -7.14 9.75
N VAL A 240 -7.51 -6.69 8.76
CA VAL A 240 -7.10 -7.50 7.61
C VAL A 240 -5.91 -8.39 7.94
N LEU A 241 -5.10 -7.99 8.93
CA LEU A 241 -3.93 -8.77 9.35
C LEU A 241 -4.39 -9.97 10.16
N ARG A 242 -4.01 -11.16 9.66
CA ARG A 242 -4.36 -12.40 10.35
C ARG A 242 -3.55 -12.54 11.64
N ASP A 243 -4.24 -12.79 12.74
CA ASP A 243 -3.60 -13.16 14.01
C ASP A 243 -2.70 -14.39 13.82
N SER A 244 -1.52 -14.37 14.42
CA SER A 244 -0.54 -15.47 14.34
C SER A 244 -1.11 -16.81 14.84
N GLU A 245 -2.03 -16.79 15.81
CA GLU A 245 -2.71 -17.99 16.33
C GLU A 245 -3.71 -18.59 15.32
N ARG A 246 -4.19 -17.79 14.38
CA ARG A 246 -5.12 -18.19 13.30
C ARG A 246 -4.41 -18.41 11.97
N ASP A 247 -3.09 -18.20 11.92
CA ASP A 247 -2.34 -18.36 10.70
C ASP A 247 -2.04 -19.82 10.43
N LEU A 248 -2.65 -20.36 9.37
CA LEU A 248 -2.47 -21.77 8.96
C LEU A 248 -1.20 -21.99 8.12
N PHE A 249 -0.41 -20.96 7.86
CA PHE A 249 0.68 -20.95 6.89
C PHE A 249 2.05 -20.60 7.48
N ARG A 250 2.11 -20.35 8.77
CA ARG A 250 3.34 -20.08 9.54
C ARG A 250 3.69 -21.23 10.48
#